data_a530c7a576e78b5996a96b1b26768bdd
#
_entry.id   a530c7a576e78b5996a96b1b26768bdd
#
_cell.length_a   1.000
_cell.length_b   1.000
_cell.length_c   1.000
_cell.angle_alpha   90.00
_cell.angle_beta   90.00
_cell.angle_gamma   90.00
#
_symmetry.space_group_name_H-M   'P 1'
#
loop_
_entity.id
_entity.type
_entity.pdbx_description
1 polymer ?
#
loop_
_entity_poly.entity_id
_entity_poly.type
_entity_poly.pdbx_seq_one_letter_code
_entity_poly.pdbx_strand_id
1 'polypeptide(L)'
;MITAHKKNHVSRIPLPVKRDIALEAIKREHTIVEIARRYECSRNTVYEQQEIALTAANHAFEKEEDVLFFLPVTKDFIHATVVDLYVGCKVSTRDIICHLKNTMDYHLSIGSVTNILDSASDKASFINSSYTLSPIKDSAADELYHHNKPLLASVDIPSRFCALLTHADDRDHETWAIHLLDLKDRGYAPEVAILDGAKGLVKGHAVQNEAQARQFSLHSGHEKLLSIPEK
;
A
#
# COMPACT_ATOMS: atom_id res chain seq x y z
N MET A 1 36.28 -32.36 0.96
CA MET A 1 36.55 -30.91 0.99
C MET A 1 35.71 -30.26 -0.08
N ILE A 2 34.62 -29.67 0.31
CA ILE A 2 33.65 -28.99 -0.61
C ILE A 2 34.03 -27.52 -0.57
N THR A 3 34.54 -27.02 -1.70
CA THR A 3 34.90 -25.61 -1.89
C THR A 3 33.64 -24.77 -1.91
N ALA A 4 33.45 -23.93 -0.89
CA ALA A 4 32.40 -22.95 -0.81
C ALA A 4 32.53 -21.95 -1.96
N HIS A 5 31.57 -21.96 -2.90
CA HIS A 5 31.40 -20.93 -3.90
C HIS A 5 31.16 -19.57 -3.23
N LYS A 6 32.14 -18.65 -3.38
CA LYS A 6 31.95 -17.23 -3.07
C LYS A 6 30.83 -16.65 -3.97
N LYS A 7 29.59 -16.67 -3.48
CA LYS A 7 28.47 -15.94 -4.08
C LYS A 7 28.50 -14.48 -3.63
N ASN A 8 28.40 -13.56 -4.60
CA ASN A 8 27.92 -12.19 -4.50
C ASN A 8 28.84 -11.13 -3.91
N HIS A 9 29.88 -10.74 -4.65
CA HIS A 9 30.59 -9.48 -4.43
C HIS A 9 29.95 -8.28 -5.19
N VAL A 10 29.13 -8.53 -6.21
CA VAL A 10 28.56 -7.50 -7.11
C VAL A 10 27.55 -6.57 -6.42
N SER A 11 26.80 -7.06 -5.44
CA SER A 11 25.78 -6.26 -4.73
C SER A 11 26.35 -5.25 -3.73
N ARG A 12 27.66 -5.29 -3.44
CA ARG A 12 28.35 -4.43 -2.45
C ARG A 12 29.09 -3.24 -3.06
N ILE A 13 29.21 -3.17 -4.39
CA ILE A 13 29.95 -2.07 -5.04
C ILE A 13 29.01 -0.86 -5.13
N PRO A 14 29.38 0.30 -4.57
CA PRO A 14 28.56 1.53 -4.66
C PRO A 14 28.38 1.99 -6.11
N LEU A 15 27.23 2.62 -6.40
CA LEU A 15 26.90 3.09 -7.73
C LEU A 15 27.96 4.01 -8.39
N PRO A 16 28.57 4.98 -7.67
CA PRO A 16 29.64 5.79 -8.23
C PRO A 16 30.84 4.95 -8.70
N VAL A 17 31.22 3.94 -7.91
CA VAL A 17 32.35 3.05 -8.25
C VAL A 17 32.03 2.18 -9.47
N LYS A 18 30.80 1.69 -9.59
CA LYS A 18 30.34 0.95 -10.78
C LYS A 18 30.46 1.80 -12.05
N ARG A 19 30.06 3.06 -11.95
CA ARG A 19 30.16 4.04 -13.03
C ARG A 19 31.62 4.26 -13.42
N ASP A 20 32.52 4.43 -12.46
CA ASP A 20 33.94 4.69 -12.71
C ASP A 20 34.61 3.48 -13.37
N ILE A 21 34.29 2.25 -12.92
CA ILE A 21 34.69 1.00 -13.57
C ILE A 21 34.27 0.96 -15.04
N ALA A 22 33.01 1.29 -15.32
CA ALA A 22 32.46 1.29 -16.66
C ALA A 22 33.17 2.30 -17.57
N LEU A 23 33.37 3.52 -17.08
CA LEU A 23 34.04 4.59 -17.84
C LEU A 23 35.50 4.26 -18.13
N GLU A 24 36.26 3.72 -17.18
CA GLU A 24 37.63 3.28 -17.42
C GLU A 24 37.70 2.15 -18.45
N ALA A 25 36.77 1.18 -18.38
CA ALA A 25 36.69 0.08 -19.34
C ALA A 25 36.36 0.56 -20.76
N ILE A 26 35.50 1.58 -20.90
CA ILE A 26 35.13 2.17 -22.20
C ILE A 26 36.30 2.97 -22.79
N LYS A 27 37.05 3.72 -21.97
CA LYS A 27 38.22 4.49 -22.42
C LYS A 27 39.36 3.64 -22.96
N ARG A 28 39.46 2.35 -22.56
CA ARG A 28 40.50 1.39 -22.97
C ARG A 28 41.94 1.85 -22.67
N GLU A 29 42.10 2.76 -21.71
CA GLU A 29 43.43 3.25 -21.27
C GLU A 29 44.15 2.18 -20.40
N HIS A 30 43.34 1.32 -19.75
CA HIS A 30 43.80 0.22 -18.93
C HIS A 30 43.17 -1.11 -19.37
N THR A 31 43.89 -2.19 -19.14
CA THR A 31 43.36 -3.54 -19.40
C THR A 31 42.28 -3.92 -18.40
N ILE A 32 41.32 -4.76 -18.80
CA ILE A 32 40.25 -5.29 -17.90
C ILE A 32 40.83 -5.92 -16.62
N VAL A 33 42.05 -6.52 -16.74
CA VAL A 33 42.72 -7.15 -15.60
C VAL A 33 43.23 -6.10 -14.62
N GLU A 34 43.76 -4.98 -15.11
CA GLU A 34 44.24 -3.86 -14.29
C GLU A 34 43.09 -3.15 -13.58
N ILE A 35 42.00 -2.91 -14.31
CA ILE A 35 40.77 -2.33 -13.74
C ILE A 35 40.20 -3.23 -12.66
N ALA A 36 40.04 -4.53 -12.94
CA ALA A 36 39.53 -5.51 -11.97
C ALA A 36 40.36 -5.55 -10.69
N ARG A 37 41.72 -5.44 -10.84
CA ARG A 37 42.67 -5.42 -9.68
C ARG A 37 42.56 -4.10 -8.90
N ARG A 38 42.45 -2.95 -9.59
CA ARG A 38 42.31 -1.61 -8.98
C ARG A 38 41.07 -1.48 -8.12
N TYR A 39 39.92 -1.98 -8.61
CA TYR A 39 38.63 -1.90 -7.93
C TYR A 39 38.29 -3.14 -7.10
N GLU A 40 39.26 -4.08 -6.92
CA GLU A 40 39.09 -5.32 -6.16
C GLU A 40 37.83 -6.13 -6.56
N CYS A 41 37.51 -6.17 -7.86
CA CYS A 41 36.35 -6.84 -8.39
C CYS A 41 36.71 -7.95 -9.41
N SER A 42 35.73 -8.72 -9.84
CA SER A 42 35.92 -9.73 -10.88
C SER A 42 36.00 -9.08 -12.28
N ARG A 43 36.72 -9.73 -13.20
CA ARG A 43 36.74 -9.32 -14.62
C ARG A 43 35.34 -9.30 -15.23
N ASN A 44 34.50 -10.26 -14.82
CA ASN A 44 33.09 -10.29 -15.26
C ASN A 44 32.34 -9.05 -14.81
N THR A 45 32.57 -8.57 -13.59
CA THR A 45 31.99 -7.31 -13.10
C THR A 45 32.39 -6.13 -13.99
N VAL A 46 33.66 -6.05 -14.42
CA VAL A 46 34.11 -4.97 -15.31
C VAL A 46 33.38 -5.03 -16.65
N TYR A 47 33.28 -6.22 -17.26
CA TYR A 47 32.53 -6.41 -18.50
C TYR A 47 31.05 -6.04 -18.36
N GLU A 48 30.40 -6.50 -17.28
CA GLU A 48 29.00 -6.19 -17.00
C GLU A 48 28.77 -4.66 -16.89
N GLN A 49 29.63 -3.96 -16.14
CA GLN A 49 29.48 -2.51 -16.00
C GLN A 49 29.76 -1.77 -17.32
N GLN A 50 30.74 -2.22 -18.10
CA GLN A 50 31.00 -1.68 -19.43
C GLN A 50 29.82 -1.86 -20.39
N GLU A 51 29.23 -3.06 -20.41
CA GLU A 51 28.07 -3.38 -21.26
C GLU A 51 26.84 -2.52 -20.88
N ILE A 52 26.55 -2.39 -19.57
CA ILE A 52 25.48 -1.54 -19.08
C ILE A 52 25.65 -0.09 -19.53
N ALA A 53 26.87 0.45 -19.44
CA ALA A 53 27.12 1.83 -19.81
C ALA A 53 27.07 2.05 -21.33
N LEU A 54 27.58 1.11 -22.14
CA LEU A 54 27.50 1.17 -23.60
C LEU A 54 26.05 1.06 -24.10
N THR A 55 25.27 0.16 -23.51
CA THR A 55 23.84 0.00 -23.84
C THR A 55 23.08 1.28 -23.51
N ALA A 56 23.31 1.87 -22.32
CA ALA A 56 22.67 3.13 -21.95
C ALA A 56 23.09 4.29 -22.86
N ALA A 57 24.35 4.35 -23.26
CA ALA A 57 24.83 5.37 -24.21
C ALA A 57 24.22 5.19 -25.59
N ASN A 58 24.16 3.94 -26.13
CA ASN A 58 23.52 3.68 -27.41
C ASN A 58 22.06 4.11 -27.40
N HIS A 59 21.28 3.74 -26.37
CA HIS A 59 19.90 4.19 -26.22
C HIS A 59 19.77 5.71 -26.17
N ALA A 60 20.73 6.42 -25.59
CA ALA A 60 20.70 7.88 -25.54
C ALA A 60 20.93 8.53 -26.92
N PHE A 61 21.58 7.82 -27.85
CA PHE A 61 21.85 8.28 -29.24
C PHE A 61 20.86 7.73 -30.27
N GLU A 62 20.11 6.68 -29.93
CA GLU A 62 19.00 6.18 -30.76
C GLU A 62 17.86 7.22 -30.66
N LYS A 63 17.79 8.10 -31.67
CA LYS A 63 16.63 8.99 -31.82
C LYS A 63 15.47 8.15 -32.36
N GLU A 64 14.69 7.55 -31.47
CA GLU A 64 13.34 7.12 -31.82
C GLU A 64 12.46 8.38 -31.88
N GLU A 65 12.08 8.79 -33.10
CA GLU A 65 11.34 10.04 -33.37
C GLU A 65 10.00 10.12 -32.62
N ASP A 66 9.46 8.99 -32.13
CA ASP A 66 8.19 8.87 -31.45
C ASP A 66 8.29 8.64 -29.92
N VAL A 67 9.49 8.59 -29.34
CA VAL A 67 9.66 8.43 -27.90
C VAL A 67 9.41 9.73 -27.16
N LEU A 68 8.35 9.78 -26.35
CA LEU A 68 8.02 10.96 -25.52
C LEU A 68 8.95 11.09 -24.31
N PHE A 69 9.26 9.96 -23.67
CA PHE A 69 10.15 9.89 -22.50
C PHE A 69 10.54 8.44 -22.20
N PHE A 70 11.64 8.27 -21.46
CA PHE A 70 12.05 6.98 -20.92
C PHE A 70 11.62 6.85 -19.46
N LEU A 71 10.92 5.77 -19.14
CA LEU A 71 10.49 5.44 -17.78
C LEU A 71 11.29 4.25 -17.25
N PRO A 72 12.04 4.37 -16.15
CA PRO A 72 12.70 3.21 -15.55
C PRO A 72 11.65 2.31 -14.90
N VAL A 73 11.45 1.11 -15.47
CA VAL A 73 10.57 0.09 -14.91
C VAL A 73 11.32 -0.62 -13.77
N THR A 74 11.13 -0.12 -12.56
CA THR A 74 11.68 -0.71 -11.34
C THR A 74 10.71 -1.69 -10.70
N LYS A 75 11.17 -2.47 -9.72
CA LYS A 75 10.29 -3.33 -8.92
C LYS A 75 9.22 -2.52 -8.19
N ASP A 76 9.58 -1.35 -7.64
CA ASP A 76 8.65 -0.48 -6.95
C ASP A 76 7.62 0.13 -7.90
N PHE A 77 8.02 0.46 -9.14
CA PHE A 77 7.09 0.90 -10.18
C PHE A 77 6.06 -0.21 -10.50
N ILE A 78 6.49 -1.46 -10.67
CA ILE A 78 5.57 -2.59 -10.91
C ILE A 78 4.62 -2.78 -9.72
N HIS A 79 5.13 -2.72 -8.48
CA HIS A 79 4.28 -2.84 -7.29
C HIS A 79 3.23 -1.72 -7.22
N ALA A 80 3.64 -0.47 -7.46
CA ALA A 80 2.73 0.68 -7.50
C ALA A 80 1.67 0.51 -8.59
N THR A 81 2.07 0.08 -9.79
CA THR A 81 1.15 -0.18 -10.93
C THR A 81 0.12 -1.27 -10.59
N VAL A 82 0.54 -2.38 -9.95
CA VAL A 82 -0.38 -3.44 -9.51
C VAL A 82 -1.41 -2.91 -8.53
N VAL A 83 -0.96 -2.14 -7.53
CA VAL A 83 -1.87 -1.56 -6.51
C VAL A 83 -2.82 -0.55 -7.14
N ASP A 84 -2.34 0.32 -8.02
CA ASP A 84 -3.18 1.33 -8.70
C ASP A 84 -4.23 0.68 -9.60
N LEU A 85 -3.85 -0.30 -10.41
CA LEU A 85 -4.80 -1.03 -11.26
C LEU A 85 -5.86 -1.77 -10.43
N TYR A 86 -5.48 -2.38 -9.31
CA TYR A 86 -6.41 -3.12 -8.46
C TYR A 86 -7.33 -2.21 -7.67
N VAL A 87 -6.79 -1.24 -6.96
CA VAL A 87 -7.54 -0.36 -6.03
C VAL A 87 -8.17 0.82 -6.77
N GLY A 88 -7.41 1.50 -7.61
CA GLY A 88 -7.85 2.68 -8.34
C GLY A 88 -8.77 2.34 -9.52
N CYS A 89 -8.32 1.43 -10.38
CA CYS A 89 -9.04 1.07 -11.61
C CYS A 89 -9.99 -0.11 -11.45
N LYS A 90 -10.01 -0.80 -10.29
CA LYS A 90 -10.89 -1.97 -10.01
C LYS A 90 -10.67 -3.15 -10.99
N VAL A 91 -9.44 -3.31 -11.49
CA VAL A 91 -9.08 -4.36 -12.44
C VAL A 91 -8.86 -5.69 -11.71
N SER A 92 -9.28 -6.81 -12.32
CA SER A 92 -9.07 -8.13 -11.73
C SER A 92 -7.58 -8.53 -11.73
N THR A 93 -7.17 -9.42 -10.82
CA THR A 93 -5.77 -9.90 -10.76
C THR A 93 -5.30 -10.55 -12.08
N ARG A 94 -6.20 -11.20 -12.81
CA ARG A 94 -5.87 -11.81 -14.10
C ARG A 94 -5.66 -10.77 -15.20
N ASP A 95 -6.47 -9.73 -15.20
CA ASP A 95 -6.35 -8.65 -16.16
C ASP A 95 -5.11 -7.80 -15.90
N ILE A 96 -4.71 -7.61 -14.63
CA ILE A 96 -3.45 -6.97 -14.26
C ILE A 96 -2.26 -7.75 -14.86
N ILE A 97 -2.24 -9.08 -14.71
CA ILE A 97 -1.19 -9.93 -15.30
C ILE A 97 -1.16 -9.77 -16.82
N CYS A 98 -2.33 -9.80 -17.46
CA CYS A 98 -2.46 -9.63 -18.91
C CYS A 98 -1.95 -8.25 -19.35
N HIS A 99 -2.32 -7.18 -18.61
CA HIS A 99 -1.88 -5.83 -18.88
C HIS A 99 -0.35 -5.69 -18.82
N LEU A 100 0.29 -6.14 -17.72
CA LEU A 100 1.73 -6.05 -17.56
C LEU A 100 2.50 -6.84 -18.61
N LYS A 101 1.99 -8.03 -18.98
CA LYS A 101 2.57 -8.83 -20.05
C LYS A 101 2.49 -8.12 -21.41
N ASN A 102 1.32 -7.57 -21.75
CA ASN A 102 1.09 -6.99 -23.08
C ASN A 102 1.75 -5.61 -23.25
N THR A 103 1.89 -4.83 -22.17
CA THR A 103 2.41 -3.45 -22.23
C THR A 103 3.89 -3.35 -21.94
N MET A 104 4.44 -4.26 -21.13
CA MET A 104 5.81 -4.19 -20.60
C MET A 104 6.60 -5.49 -20.79
N ASP A 105 6.01 -6.51 -21.42
CA ASP A 105 6.55 -7.89 -21.49
C ASP A 105 6.98 -8.43 -20.11
N TYR A 106 6.29 -7.98 -19.05
CA TYR A 106 6.61 -8.35 -17.67
C TYR A 106 5.65 -9.42 -17.16
N HIS A 107 6.22 -10.58 -16.80
CA HIS A 107 5.44 -11.75 -16.41
C HIS A 107 5.32 -11.87 -14.90
N LEU A 108 4.09 -11.81 -14.37
CA LEU A 108 3.76 -12.11 -12.99
C LEU A 108 2.85 -13.34 -12.88
N SER A 109 2.97 -14.07 -11.78
CA SER A 109 1.98 -15.09 -11.39
C SER A 109 0.83 -14.45 -10.57
N ILE A 110 -0.31 -15.14 -10.48
CA ILE A 110 -1.41 -14.72 -9.58
C ILE A 110 -0.89 -14.57 -8.14
N GLY A 111 -0.11 -15.57 -7.65
CA GLY A 111 0.48 -15.50 -6.32
C GLY A 111 1.39 -14.28 -6.11
N SER A 112 2.15 -13.88 -7.15
CA SER A 112 2.97 -12.67 -7.06
C SER A 112 2.12 -11.41 -6.92
N VAL A 113 1.03 -11.30 -7.68
CA VAL A 113 0.09 -10.17 -7.58
C VAL A 113 -0.56 -10.15 -6.19
N THR A 114 -1.03 -11.31 -5.70
CA THR A 114 -1.62 -11.42 -4.35
C THR A 114 -0.61 -10.97 -3.28
N ASN A 115 0.63 -11.45 -3.32
CA ASN A 115 1.66 -11.04 -2.35
C ASN A 115 1.96 -9.54 -2.37
N ILE A 116 1.90 -8.90 -3.55
CA ILE A 116 2.06 -7.44 -3.67
C ILE A 116 0.89 -6.72 -2.98
N LEU A 117 -0.34 -7.19 -3.23
CA LEU A 117 -1.56 -6.60 -2.64
C LEU A 117 -1.60 -6.81 -1.13
N ASP A 118 -1.25 -7.99 -0.63
CA ASP A 118 -1.17 -8.29 0.79
C ASP A 118 -0.15 -7.39 1.49
N SER A 119 1.06 -7.25 0.91
CA SER A 119 2.08 -6.35 1.43
C SER A 119 1.64 -4.88 1.43
N ALA A 120 0.87 -4.46 0.44
CA ALA A 120 0.30 -3.11 0.40
C ALA A 120 -0.80 -2.93 1.46
N SER A 121 -1.64 -3.94 1.68
CA SER A 121 -2.66 -3.98 2.72
C SER A 121 -2.05 -3.87 4.12
N ASP A 122 -0.98 -4.64 4.40
CA ASP A 122 -0.26 -4.60 5.68
C ASP A 122 0.31 -3.19 5.95
N LYS A 123 0.93 -2.58 4.94
CA LYS A 123 1.43 -1.20 5.05
C LYS A 123 0.32 -0.20 5.28
N ALA A 124 -0.80 -0.32 4.57
CA ALA A 124 -1.96 0.55 4.76
C ALA A 124 -2.55 0.41 6.17
N SER A 125 -2.66 -0.82 6.68
CA SER A 125 -3.12 -1.12 8.04
C SER A 125 -2.20 -0.50 9.10
N PHE A 126 -0.87 -0.63 8.92
CA PHE A 126 0.10 0.01 9.79
C PHE A 126 -0.02 1.53 9.79
N ILE A 127 -0.12 2.15 8.61
CA ILE A 127 -0.31 3.62 8.49
C ILE A 127 -1.61 4.04 9.16
N ASN A 128 -2.73 3.36 8.87
CA ASN A 128 -4.03 3.68 9.44
C ASN A 128 -4.03 3.55 10.97
N SER A 129 -3.37 2.52 11.52
CA SER A 129 -3.29 2.34 12.97
C SER A 129 -2.44 3.40 13.68
N SER A 130 -1.54 4.09 12.96
CA SER A 130 -0.69 5.15 13.53
C SER A 130 -1.40 6.49 13.72
N TYR A 131 -2.56 6.70 13.08
CA TYR A 131 -3.30 7.95 13.22
C TYR A 131 -4.06 7.99 14.55
N THR A 132 -3.99 9.14 15.24
CA THR A 132 -4.91 9.44 16.34
C THR A 132 -6.29 9.76 15.77
N LEU A 133 -7.32 9.29 16.45
CA LEU A 133 -8.72 9.50 16.05
C LEU A 133 -9.40 10.62 16.86
N SER A 134 -8.66 11.30 17.72
CA SER A 134 -9.18 12.41 18.55
C SER A 134 -9.74 13.61 17.74
N PRO A 135 -9.33 13.89 16.49
CA PRO A 135 -9.95 14.93 15.68
C PRO A 135 -11.37 14.60 15.21
N ILE A 136 -11.78 13.32 15.23
CA ILE A 136 -13.11 12.89 14.79
C ILE A 136 -14.15 13.35 15.80
N LYS A 137 -15.01 14.30 15.39
CA LYS A 137 -16.11 14.84 16.20
C LYS A 137 -17.46 14.39 15.71
N ASP A 138 -17.63 14.27 14.39
CA ASP A 138 -18.87 13.89 13.76
C ASP A 138 -18.65 12.58 12.99
N SER A 139 -19.29 11.52 13.42
CA SER A 139 -19.15 10.20 12.80
C SER A 139 -20.45 9.64 12.27
N ALA A 140 -20.36 8.81 11.27
CA ALA A 140 -21.46 7.93 10.83
C ALA A 140 -20.99 6.49 10.89
N ALA A 141 -21.86 5.59 11.38
CA ALA A 141 -21.58 4.17 11.42
C ALA A 141 -22.73 3.36 10.82
N ASP A 142 -22.38 2.29 10.13
CA ASP A 142 -23.33 1.44 9.42
C ASP A 142 -22.79 0.01 9.29
N GLU A 143 -23.68 -0.91 8.94
CA GLU A 143 -23.41 -2.32 8.69
C GLU A 143 -23.54 -2.60 7.19
N LEU A 144 -22.41 -2.92 6.56
CA LEU A 144 -22.37 -3.44 5.20
C LEU A 144 -22.37 -4.97 5.22
N TYR A 145 -22.64 -5.59 4.08
CA TYR A 145 -22.59 -7.04 3.96
C TYR A 145 -21.67 -7.46 2.82
N HIS A 146 -20.77 -8.38 3.13
CA HIS A 146 -19.89 -8.99 2.14
C HIS A 146 -19.89 -10.51 2.34
N HIS A 147 -20.31 -11.26 1.31
CA HIS A 147 -20.50 -12.72 1.37
C HIS A 147 -21.30 -13.19 2.59
N ASN A 148 -22.44 -12.55 2.88
CA ASN A 148 -23.33 -12.84 4.02
C ASN A 148 -22.70 -12.63 5.41
N LYS A 149 -21.53 -12.00 5.50
CA LYS A 149 -20.93 -11.59 6.76
C LYS A 149 -21.04 -10.09 6.94
N PRO A 150 -21.34 -9.61 8.15
CA PRO A 150 -21.37 -8.19 8.42
C PRO A 150 -19.96 -7.59 8.33
N LEU A 151 -19.90 -6.41 7.73
CA LEU A 151 -18.74 -5.55 7.66
C LEU A 151 -19.08 -4.27 8.40
N LEU A 152 -18.53 -4.10 9.60
CA LEU A 152 -18.78 -2.93 10.42
C LEU A 152 -17.95 -1.76 9.90
N ALA A 153 -18.59 -0.62 9.67
CA ALA A 153 -17.96 0.58 9.14
C ALA A 153 -18.26 1.79 10.04
N SER A 154 -17.25 2.64 10.26
CA SER A 154 -17.41 3.96 10.87
C SER A 154 -16.55 4.97 10.14
N VAL A 155 -17.12 6.13 9.81
CA VAL A 155 -16.44 7.17 9.04
C VAL A 155 -16.56 8.52 9.75
N ASP A 156 -15.53 9.33 9.62
CA ASP A 156 -15.57 10.76 9.94
C ASP A 156 -16.32 11.52 8.83
N ILE A 157 -17.39 12.21 9.17
CA ILE A 157 -18.26 12.86 8.17
C ILE A 157 -17.51 13.97 7.41
N PRO A 158 -16.80 14.90 8.08
CA PRO A 158 -16.13 15.98 7.39
C PRO A 158 -14.98 15.51 6.48
N SER A 159 -14.11 14.67 6.97
CA SER A 159 -12.91 14.22 6.23
C SER A 159 -13.15 13.00 5.34
N ARG A 160 -14.24 12.27 5.56
CA ARG A 160 -14.54 10.96 4.98
C ARG A 160 -13.51 9.88 5.31
N PHE A 161 -12.74 10.10 6.36
CA PHE A 161 -11.79 9.10 6.84
C PHE A 161 -12.54 7.91 7.42
N CYS A 162 -12.20 6.70 6.96
CA CYS A 162 -12.78 5.47 7.47
C CYS A 162 -12.01 5.05 8.74
N ALA A 163 -12.63 5.28 9.90
CA ALA A 163 -12.03 4.96 11.20
C ALA A 163 -12.13 3.46 11.53
N LEU A 164 -13.22 2.82 11.09
CA LEU A 164 -13.46 1.39 11.24
C LEU A 164 -13.92 0.80 9.92
N LEU A 165 -13.30 -0.30 9.51
CA LEU A 165 -13.79 -1.17 8.45
C LEU A 165 -13.29 -2.58 8.76
N THR A 166 -14.16 -3.42 9.32
CA THR A 166 -13.78 -4.75 9.77
C THR A 166 -14.87 -5.78 9.52
N HIS A 167 -14.47 -6.99 9.16
CA HIS A 167 -15.38 -8.12 9.15
C HIS A 167 -15.70 -8.53 10.59
N ALA A 168 -16.96 -8.85 10.85
CA ALA A 168 -17.42 -9.38 12.11
C ALA A 168 -18.19 -10.69 11.86
N ASP A 169 -18.28 -11.53 12.88
CA ASP A 169 -19.08 -12.74 12.80
C ASP A 169 -20.54 -12.45 13.12
N ASP A 170 -20.79 -11.40 13.91
CA ASP A 170 -22.12 -10.94 14.30
C ASP A 170 -22.19 -9.38 14.25
N ARG A 171 -23.37 -8.83 14.39
CA ARG A 171 -23.68 -7.40 14.46
C ARG A 171 -24.37 -6.99 15.76
N ASP A 172 -24.19 -7.80 16.78
CA ASP A 172 -24.75 -7.51 18.10
C ASP A 172 -24.01 -6.35 18.78
N HIS A 173 -24.55 -5.94 19.92
CA HIS A 173 -23.99 -4.81 20.65
C HIS A 173 -22.62 -5.10 21.28
N GLU A 174 -22.30 -6.38 21.58
CA GLU A 174 -21.02 -6.78 22.15
C GLU A 174 -19.92 -6.67 21.08
N THR A 175 -20.18 -7.16 19.86
CA THR A 175 -19.28 -7.04 18.72
C THR A 175 -18.98 -5.58 18.40
N TRP A 176 -20.01 -4.73 18.31
CA TRP A 176 -19.81 -3.29 18.11
C TRP A 176 -19.02 -2.65 19.25
N ALA A 177 -19.34 -2.98 20.52
CA ALA A 177 -18.64 -2.41 21.65
C ALA A 177 -17.15 -2.75 21.66
N ILE A 178 -16.77 -3.98 21.35
CA ILE A 178 -15.36 -4.39 21.27
C ILE A 178 -14.60 -3.53 20.24
N HIS A 179 -15.11 -3.43 19.02
CA HIS A 179 -14.44 -2.66 17.96
C HIS A 179 -14.41 -1.16 18.25
N LEU A 180 -15.45 -0.60 18.85
CA LEU A 180 -15.47 0.80 19.24
C LEU A 180 -14.53 1.10 20.42
N LEU A 181 -14.34 0.16 21.35
CA LEU A 181 -13.37 0.28 22.43
C LEU A 181 -11.93 0.29 21.88
N ASP A 182 -11.62 -0.56 20.91
CA ASP A 182 -10.31 -0.53 20.22
C ASP A 182 -10.03 0.83 19.57
N LEU A 183 -11.06 1.46 18.98
CA LEU A 183 -10.92 2.81 18.43
C LEU A 183 -10.73 3.86 19.53
N LYS A 184 -11.37 3.69 20.70
CA LYS A 184 -11.25 4.59 21.83
C LYS A 184 -9.81 4.70 22.34
N ASP A 185 -9.07 3.59 22.34
CA ASP A 185 -7.64 3.56 22.70
C ASP A 185 -6.78 4.43 21.76
N ARG A 186 -7.28 4.70 20.56
CA ARG A 186 -6.70 5.62 19.58
C ARG A 186 -7.27 7.03 19.65
N GLY A 187 -8.08 7.33 20.67
CA GLY A 187 -8.68 8.64 20.92
C GLY A 187 -10.03 8.88 20.23
N TYR A 188 -10.68 7.84 19.66
CA TYR A 188 -11.99 7.99 19.03
C TYR A 188 -13.07 8.28 20.08
N ALA A 189 -13.59 9.51 20.07
CA ALA A 189 -14.64 9.99 20.95
C ALA A 189 -15.51 11.03 20.22
N PRO A 190 -16.35 10.60 19.26
CA PRO A 190 -17.18 11.53 18.52
C PRO A 190 -18.23 12.19 19.44
N GLU A 191 -18.47 13.47 19.22
CA GLU A 191 -19.52 14.24 19.91
C GLU A 191 -20.90 13.94 19.32
N VAL A 192 -20.91 13.63 18.01
CA VAL A 192 -22.12 13.25 17.27
C VAL A 192 -21.85 11.93 16.51
N ALA A 193 -22.77 10.98 16.67
CA ALA A 193 -22.76 9.75 15.88
C ALA A 193 -24.09 9.57 15.15
N ILE A 194 -24.04 9.46 13.82
CA ILE A 194 -25.20 9.16 12.97
C ILE A 194 -25.24 7.64 12.76
N LEU A 195 -26.35 7.03 13.13
CA LEU A 195 -26.57 5.60 13.12
C LEU A 195 -27.90 5.29 12.40
N ASP A 196 -27.98 4.15 11.72
CA ASP A 196 -29.19 3.68 11.04
C ASP A 196 -30.33 3.24 12.00
N GLY A 197 -30.08 3.26 13.30
CA GLY A 197 -31.04 2.85 14.33
C GLY A 197 -31.04 1.34 14.64
N ALA A 198 -30.12 0.55 14.06
CA ALA A 198 -29.96 -0.86 14.43
C ALA A 198 -29.66 -1.00 15.94
N LYS A 199 -30.41 -1.87 16.63
CA LYS A 199 -30.32 -1.97 18.10
C LYS A 199 -28.93 -2.36 18.61
N GLY A 200 -28.20 -3.19 17.87
CA GLY A 200 -26.83 -3.60 18.20
C GLY A 200 -25.88 -2.40 18.13
N LEU A 201 -25.91 -1.67 17.04
CA LEU A 201 -25.09 -0.48 16.79
C LEU A 201 -25.35 0.63 17.82
N VAL A 202 -26.62 0.95 18.09
CA VAL A 202 -27.00 2.00 19.07
C VAL A 202 -26.52 1.65 20.47
N LYS A 203 -26.71 0.39 20.91
CA LYS A 203 -26.24 -0.07 22.22
C LYS A 203 -24.72 -0.15 22.30
N GLY A 204 -24.03 -0.58 21.22
CA GLY A 204 -22.59 -0.61 21.15
C GLY A 204 -21.97 0.78 21.33
N HIS A 205 -22.51 1.80 20.65
CA HIS A 205 -22.10 3.19 20.82
C HIS A 205 -22.42 3.75 22.22
N ALA A 206 -23.52 3.36 22.84
CA ALA A 206 -23.87 3.77 24.21
C ALA A 206 -22.85 3.24 25.24
N VAL A 207 -22.37 2.01 25.08
CA VAL A 207 -21.29 1.45 25.93
C VAL A 207 -19.99 2.23 25.77
N GLN A 208 -19.65 2.68 24.57
CA GLN A 208 -18.47 3.49 24.34
C GLN A 208 -18.54 4.88 24.95
N ASN A 209 -19.71 5.52 24.87
CA ASN A 209 -19.92 6.91 25.29
C ASN A 209 -20.83 7.01 26.51
N GLU A 210 -20.29 6.89 27.71
CA GLU A 210 -21.01 7.11 28.97
C GLU A 210 -21.46 8.56 29.22
N ALA A 211 -21.07 9.49 28.37
CA ALA A 211 -21.45 10.90 28.48
C ALA A 211 -21.71 11.54 27.11
N GLN A 212 -22.94 11.93 26.88
CA GLN A 212 -23.38 12.96 25.92
C GLN A 212 -23.16 12.75 24.42
N ALA A 213 -23.35 11.54 23.86
CA ALA A 213 -23.52 11.43 22.42
C ALA A 213 -24.97 11.85 22.04
N ARG A 214 -25.11 12.90 21.25
CA ARG A 214 -26.37 13.18 20.56
C ARG A 214 -26.55 12.14 19.48
N GLN A 215 -27.52 11.25 19.67
CA GLN A 215 -27.87 10.23 18.68
C GLN A 215 -28.86 10.77 17.65
N PHE A 216 -28.50 10.64 16.38
CA PHE A 216 -29.41 10.87 15.27
C PHE A 216 -29.79 9.52 14.66
N SER A 217 -31.07 9.20 14.64
CA SER A 217 -31.57 8.01 13.95
C SER A 217 -32.20 8.42 12.63
N LEU A 218 -31.69 7.89 11.53
CA LEU A 218 -32.32 8.00 10.22
C LEU A 218 -33.37 6.91 10.08
N HIS A 219 -34.63 7.22 10.32
CA HIS A 219 -35.75 6.32 10.07
C HIS A 219 -36.57 6.87 8.93
N SER A 220 -36.61 6.19 7.80
CA SER A 220 -37.54 6.39 6.68
C SER A 220 -37.74 7.87 6.25
N GLY A 221 -36.67 8.59 5.97
CA GLY A 221 -36.71 9.94 5.40
C GLY A 221 -37.07 11.06 6.37
N HIS A 222 -37.16 10.79 7.67
CA HIS A 222 -37.38 11.81 8.71
C HIS A 222 -36.27 11.74 9.76
N GLU A 223 -35.45 12.79 9.86
CA GLU A 223 -34.54 13.02 10.97
C GLU A 223 -35.33 13.21 12.27
N LYS A 224 -35.19 12.28 13.21
CA LYS A 224 -35.60 12.50 14.59
C LYS A 224 -34.39 12.74 15.46
N LEU A 225 -34.23 13.98 15.90
CA LEU A 225 -33.34 14.35 16.99
C LEU A 225 -33.85 13.72 18.29
N LEU A 226 -33.20 12.69 18.80
CA LEU A 226 -33.44 12.19 20.15
C LEU A 226 -32.52 12.96 21.10
N SER A 227 -33.04 14.01 21.72
CA SER A 227 -32.38 14.66 22.87
C SER A 227 -32.57 13.77 24.10
N ILE A 228 -31.47 13.37 24.75
CA ILE A 228 -31.52 12.73 26.09
C ILE A 228 -31.83 13.82 27.08
N PRO A 229 -32.85 13.68 27.96
CA PRO A 229 -33.15 14.72 28.96
C PRO A 229 -32.04 14.78 29.99
N GLU A 230 -31.55 15.99 30.24
CA GLU A 230 -30.74 16.31 31.40
C GLU A 230 -31.49 15.94 32.69
N LYS A 231 -30.81 15.17 33.58
CA LYS A 231 -31.21 15.02 34.96
C LYS A 231 -30.36 15.91 35.86
#